data_0decc64848508d6fbc2eb3ec03360655
#
_entry.id   0decc64848508d6fbc2eb3ec03360655
#
_cell.length_a   1.000
_cell.length_b   1.000
_cell.length_c   1.000
_cell.angle_alpha   90.00
_cell.angle_beta   90.00
_cell.angle_gamma   90.00
#
_symmetry.space_group_name_H-M   'P 1'
#
loop_
_entity.id
_entity.type
_entity.pdbx_description
1 polymer ?
#
loop_
_entity_poly.entity_id
_entity_poly.type
_entity_poly.pdbx_seq_one_letter_code
_entity_poly.pdbx_strand_id
1 'polypeptide(L)'
;ELYEKLPDANRYWEKLGLSRPEAPLAKDDLDRIIFAHQCRIPFENLDVCDFHRPIKLGIPDLFEEIIVGNRGGYCFELNALLDALLQDAGVKTMPCLGRSLKDRGYVYPILHRGIIVTLGDGRYIAEVGYGGPTPACAIPLVDGAELESRGQVFRVELHDGGWWHVIYCGTAAKLAAAQERGETVAPTPVFALLDAPAALTDCIPL
;
A
#
# COMPACT_ATOMS: atom_id res chain seq x y z
N GLU A 1 -4.55 -11.13 20.59
CA GLU A 1 -5.79 -10.73 19.90
C GLU A 1 -5.47 -10.15 18.54
N LEU A 2 -6.29 -10.48 17.52
CA LEU A 2 -6.02 -10.12 16.12
C LEU A 2 -6.29 -8.63 15.78
N TYR A 3 -6.87 -7.87 16.71
CA TYR A 3 -7.25 -6.46 16.54
C TYR A 3 -6.67 -5.59 17.67
N GLU A 4 -5.41 -5.81 17.98
CA GLU A 4 -4.73 -5.03 19.01
C GLU A 4 -4.34 -3.65 18.48
N LYS A 5 -4.27 -2.69 19.42
CA LYS A 5 -3.83 -1.33 19.09
C LYS A 5 -2.32 -1.26 18.97
N LEU A 6 -1.82 -0.22 18.32
CA LEU A 6 -0.39 0.09 18.35
C LEU A 6 0.11 0.25 19.79
N PRO A 7 1.22 -0.38 20.15
CA PRO A 7 1.82 -0.22 21.48
C PRO A 7 2.27 1.23 21.76
N ASP A 8 2.86 1.89 20.76
CA ASP A 8 3.36 3.27 20.86
C ASP A 8 3.29 3.96 19.49
N ALA A 9 2.22 4.72 19.27
CA ALA A 9 2.06 5.49 18.02
C ALA A 9 3.12 6.59 17.88
N ASN A 10 3.59 7.21 18.98
CA ASN A 10 4.59 8.28 18.90
C ASN A 10 5.91 7.75 18.36
N ARG A 11 6.35 6.57 18.81
CA ARG A 11 7.55 5.92 18.30
C ARG A 11 7.44 5.59 16.81
N TYR A 12 6.24 5.26 16.33
CA TYR A 12 6.03 5.04 14.89
C TYR A 12 6.13 6.36 14.10
N TRP A 13 5.52 7.44 14.59
CA TRP A 13 5.67 8.78 13.98
C TRP A 13 7.15 9.21 13.93
N GLU A 14 7.91 9.00 15.00
CA GLU A 14 9.36 9.26 15.06
C GLU A 14 10.11 8.42 14.02
N LYS A 15 9.79 7.13 13.88
CA LYS A 15 10.36 6.26 12.86
C LYS A 15 10.13 6.79 11.46
N LEU A 16 8.95 7.33 11.18
CA LEU A 16 8.63 7.98 9.91
C LEU A 16 9.28 9.37 9.77
N GLY A 17 9.85 9.93 10.84
CA GLY A 17 10.36 11.30 10.89
C GLY A 17 9.29 12.35 10.65
N LEU A 18 8.09 12.06 11.10
CA LEU A 18 6.92 12.91 11.00
C LEU A 18 6.39 13.25 12.39
N SER A 19 5.78 14.42 12.53
CA SER A 19 4.89 14.69 13.65
C SER A 19 3.51 14.14 13.32
N ARG A 20 2.79 13.68 14.36
CA ARG A 20 1.39 13.31 14.20
C ARG A 20 0.60 14.48 13.62
N PRO A 21 -0.10 14.31 12.49
CA PRO A 21 -0.90 15.38 11.91
C PRO A 21 -2.09 15.74 12.80
N GLU A 22 -2.59 16.97 12.66
CA GLU A 22 -3.84 17.38 13.30
C GLU A 22 -5.04 16.73 12.59
N ALA A 23 -6.07 16.39 13.36
CA ALA A 23 -7.30 15.85 12.81
C ALA A 23 -8.24 17.00 12.36
N PRO A 24 -9.00 16.82 11.26
CA PRO A 24 -9.06 15.64 10.38
C PRO A 24 -7.87 15.57 9.42
N LEU A 25 -7.38 14.36 9.17
CA LEU A 25 -6.27 14.12 8.25
C LEU A 25 -6.67 14.47 6.81
N ALA A 26 -5.85 15.25 6.13
CA ALA A 26 -6.03 15.60 4.72
C ALA A 26 -5.29 14.63 3.79
N LYS A 27 -5.61 14.67 2.48
CA LYS A 27 -4.91 13.86 1.47
C LYS A 27 -3.40 14.10 1.46
N ASP A 28 -2.96 15.35 1.59
CA ASP A 28 -1.54 15.69 1.61
C ASP A 28 -0.81 15.11 2.83
N ASP A 29 -1.51 14.93 3.95
CA ASP A 29 -0.97 14.23 5.12
C ASP A 29 -0.78 12.75 4.82
N LEU A 30 -1.79 12.12 4.19
CA LEU A 30 -1.70 10.72 3.77
C LEU A 30 -0.58 10.50 2.76
N ASP A 31 -0.39 11.40 1.80
CA ASP A 31 0.71 11.35 0.83
C ASP A 31 2.07 11.40 1.53
N ARG A 32 2.23 12.30 2.51
CA ARG A 32 3.47 12.41 3.30
C ARG A 32 3.73 11.16 4.12
N ILE A 33 2.69 10.58 4.71
CA ILE A 33 2.81 9.33 5.50
C ILE A 33 3.25 8.18 4.61
N ILE A 34 2.58 7.95 3.47
CA ILE A 34 2.92 6.89 2.53
C ILE A 34 4.37 7.04 2.03
N PHE A 35 4.74 8.24 1.61
CA PHE A 35 6.10 8.51 1.13
C PHE A 35 7.16 8.27 2.22
N ALA A 36 6.93 8.80 3.42
CA ALA A 36 7.86 8.61 4.53
C ALA A 36 8.01 7.14 4.90
N HIS A 37 6.90 6.38 4.89
CA HIS A 37 6.90 4.95 5.17
C HIS A 37 7.75 4.18 4.14
N GLN A 38 7.49 4.39 2.86
CA GLN A 38 8.26 3.74 1.78
C GLN A 38 9.75 4.10 1.80
N CYS A 39 10.12 5.29 2.27
CA CYS A 39 11.51 5.72 2.38
C CYS A 39 12.25 5.17 3.60
N ARG A 40 11.54 4.81 4.68
CA ARG A 40 12.15 4.51 5.98
C ARG A 40 11.98 3.08 6.45
N ILE A 41 11.02 2.38 5.88
CA ILE A 41 10.72 0.98 6.21
C ILE A 41 10.78 0.19 4.91
N PRO A 42 11.81 -0.64 4.70
CA PRO A 42 11.99 -1.34 3.43
C PRO A 42 10.97 -2.48 3.28
N PHE A 43 10.56 -2.72 2.03
CA PHE A 43 9.93 -3.98 1.70
C PHE A 43 10.98 -5.10 1.77
N GLU A 44 10.66 -6.17 2.50
CA GLU A 44 11.44 -7.41 2.49
C GLU A 44 10.55 -8.62 2.80
N ASN A 45 10.91 -9.77 2.31
CA ASN A 45 10.19 -11.04 2.50
C ASN A 45 11.13 -12.19 2.85
N LEU A 46 12.26 -11.88 3.48
CA LEU A 46 13.32 -12.85 3.80
C LEU A 46 12.83 -13.96 4.72
N ASP A 47 12.02 -13.62 5.72
CA ASP A 47 11.49 -14.62 6.65
C ASP A 47 10.58 -15.63 5.95
N VAL A 48 9.83 -15.20 4.91
CA VAL A 48 8.97 -16.10 4.12
C VAL A 48 9.77 -16.89 3.10
N CYS A 49 10.62 -16.20 2.30
CA CYS A 49 11.23 -16.80 1.11
C CYS A 49 12.54 -17.54 1.41
N ASP A 50 13.37 -17.04 2.34
CA ASP A 50 14.71 -17.57 2.59
C ASP A 50 14.79 -18.35 3.90
N PHE A 51 14.18 -17.82 4.95
CA PHE A 51 14.27 -18.45 6.28
C PHE A 51 13.12 -19.39 6.61
N HIS A 52 12.04 -19.36 5.82
CA HIS A 52 10.84 -20.19 6.02
C HIS A 52 10.29 -20.10 7.45
N ARG A 53 10.27 -18.90 8.00
CA ARG A 53 9.77 -18.62 9.35
C ARG A 53 8.28 -18.31 9.32
N PRO A 54 7.53 -18.73 10.32
CA PRO A 54 6.14 -18.30 10.45
C PRO A 54 6.09 -16.80 10.74
N ILE A 55 5.24 -16.07 10.00
CA ILE A 55 5.02 -14.65 10.19
C ILE A 55 3.95 -14.42 11.24
N LYS A 56 4.26 -13.57 12.19
CA LYS A 56 3.29 -13.13 13.20
C LYS A 56 2.63 -11.84 12.70
N LEU A 57 1.31 -11.88 12.54
CA LEU A 57 0.53 -10.73 12.03
C LEU A 57 -0.16 -9.91 13.15
N GLY A 58 0.11 -10.20 14.41
CA GLY A 58 -0.34 -9.38 15.54
C GLY A 58 0.34 -8.01 15.54
N ILE A 59 -0.41 -6.94 15.74
CA ILE A 59 0.13 -5.57 15.69
C ILE A 59 1.28 -5.35 16.68
N PRO A 60 1.25 -5.86 17.92
CA PRO A 60 2.39 -5.75 18.83
C PRO A 60 3.65 -6.47 18.33
N ASP A 61 3.52 -7.67 17.75
CA ASP A 61 4.67 -8.41 17.19
C ASP A 61 5.28 -7.65 16.01
N LEU A 62 4.44 -7.17 15.08
CA LEU A 62 4.87 -6.37 13.94
C LEU A 62 5.53 -5.05 14.38
N PHE A 63 5.00 -4.41 15.42
CA PHE A 63 5.56 -3.19 15.97
C PHE A 63 6.97 -3.44 16.54
N GLU A 64 7.15 -4.49 17.34
CA GLU A 64 8.45 -4.86 17.90
C GLU A 64 9.46 -5.19 16.80
N GLU A 65 9.06 -5.93 15.78
CA GLU A 65 9.95 -6.33 14.70
C GLU A 65 10.35 -5.16 13.80
N ILE A 66 9.35 -4.41 13.29
CA ILE A 66 9.56 -3.42 12.23
C ILE A 66 9.94 -2.05 12.81
N ILE A 67 9.23 -1.58 13.83
CA ILE A 67 9.45 -0.24 14.39
C ILE A 67 10.59 -0.22 15.38
N VAL A 68 10.63 -1.18 16.30
CA VAL A 68 11.66 -1.26 17.33
C VAL A 68 12.92 -1.93 16.79
N GLY A 69 12.78 -3.08 16.13
CA GLY A 69 13.88 -3.90 15.60
C GLY A 69 14.46 -3.37 14.30
N ASN A 70 13.87 -2.34 13.68
CA ASN A 70 14.31 -1.76 12.41
C ASN A 70 14.35 -2.76 11.24
N ARG A 71 13.52 -3.81 11.27
CA ARG A 71 13.32 -4.72 10.15
C ARG A 71 12.41 -4.07 9.09
N GLY A 72 12.39 -4.64 7.92
CA GLY A 72 11.33 -4.42 6.92
C GLY A 72 10.20 -5.43 7.10
N GLY A 73 9.40 -5.59 6.06
CA GLY A 73 8.34 -6.58 5.99
C GLY A 73 7.70 -6.60 4.60
N TYR A 74 6.73 -7.47 4.40
CA TYR A 74 5.98 -7.56 3.15
C TYR A 74 4.55 -7.02 3.32
N CYS A 75 3.71 -7.17 2.30
CA CYS A 75 2.41 -6.50 2.25
C CYS A 75 1.48 -6.77 3.45
N PHE A 76 1.47 -8.01 3.97
CA PHE A 76 0.63 -8.35 5.13
C PHE A 76 1.11 -7.69 6.42
N GLU A 77 2.39 -7.39 6.54
CA GLU A 77 3.01 -6.76 7.70
C GLU A 77 2.96 -5.23 7.61
N LEU A 78 3.50 -4.67 6.51
CA LEU A 78 3.64 -3.21 6.35
C LEU A 78 2.29 -2.51 6.26
N ASN A 79 1.36 -3.06 5.47
CA ASN A 79 0.02 -2.49 5.36
C ASN A 79 -0.81 -2.71 6.65
N ALA A 80 -0.54 -3.78 7.43
CA ALA A 80 -1.17 -3.95 8.73
C ALA A 80 -0.75 -2.87 9.73
N LEU A 81 0.54 -2.58 9.80
CA LEU A 81 1.06 -1.53 10.68
C LEU A 81 0.58 -0.13 10.26
N LEU A 82 0.60 0.17 8.95
CA LEU A 82 0.09 1.45 8.46
C LEU A 82 -1.39 1.61 8.77
N ASP A 83 -2.20 0.56 8.59
CA ASP A 83 -3.62 0.54 8.92
C ASP A 83 -3.84 0.90 10.40
N ALA A 84 -3.11 0.26 11.31
CA ALA A 84 -3.17 0.54 12.74
C ALA A 84 -2.76 1.99 13.09
N LEU A 85 -1.73 2.54 12.42
CA LEU A 85 -1.31 3.94 12.61
C LEU A 85 -2.38 4.92 12.15
N LEU A 86 -3.01 4.67 10.99
CA LEU A 86 -4.07 5.52 10.46
C LEU A 86 -5.31 5.49 11.35
N GLN A 87 -5.68 4.31 11.87
CA GLN A 87 -6.79 4.17 12.82
C GLN A 87 -6.50 4.89 14.14
N ASP A 88 -5.27 4.82 14.66
CA ASP A 88 -4.86 5.59 15.85
C ASP A 88 -4.95 7.10 15.59
N ALA A 89 -4.67 7.55 14.37
CA ALA A 89 -4.84 8.94 13.95
C ALA A 89 -6.31 9.34 13.71
N GLY A 90 -7.27 8.44 13.92
CA GLY A 90 -8.71 8.69 13.77
C GLY A 90 -9.20 8.60 12.32
N VAL A 91 -8.44 8.00 11.43
CA VAL A 91 -8.79 7.83 10.02
C VAL A 91 -9.65 6.57 9.84
N LYS A 92 -10.69 6.69 9.02
CA LYS A 92 -11.52 5.53 8.63
C LYS A 92 -10.79 4.72 7.56
N THR A 93 -10.40 3.51 7.91
CA THR A 93 -9.73 2.56 7.01
C THR A 93 -10.59 1.33 6.77
N MET A 94 -10.30 0.64 5.68
CA MET A 94 -10.87 -0.65 5.33
C MET A 94 -9.74 -1.54 4.79
N PRO A 95 -9.23 -2.50 5.57
CA PRO A 95 -8.31 -3.49 5.03
C PRO A 95 -9.01 -4.30 3.95
N CYS A 96 -8.31 -4.58 2.87
CA CYS A 96 -8.81 -5.33 1.73
C CYS A 96 -7.75 -6.29 1.19
N LEU A 97 -8.20 -7.28 0.44
CA LEU A 97 -7.33 -8.23 -0.21
C LEU A 97 -7.17 -7.93 -1.70
N GLY A 98 -6.07 -8.36 -2.25
CA GLY A 98 -5.71 -8.13 -3.62
C GLY A 98 -4.79 -9.19 -4.20
N ARG A 99 -4.32 -8.92 -5.41
CA ARG A 99 -3.41 -9.79 -6.14
C ARG A 99 -2.45 -9.01 -7.03
N SER A 100 -1.30 -9.60 -7.31
CA SER A 100 -0.42 -9.10 -8.38
C SER A 100 -1.09 -9.31 -9.74
N LEU A 101 -0.88 -8.36 -10.65
CA LEU A 101 -1.35 -8.43 -12.03
C LEU A 101 -0.20 -8.70 -13.02
N LYS A 102 1.00 -9.03 -12.53
CA LYS A 102 2.12 -9.40 -13.40
C LYS A 102 1.73 -10.58 -14.30
N ASP A 103 1.90 -10.42 -15.61
CA ASP A 103 1.64 -11.50 -16.55
C ASP A 103 2.68 -12.62 -16.39
N ARG A 104 2.21 -13.81 -16.04
CA ARG A 104 2.98 -15.06 -15.99
C ARG A 104 2.20 -16.23 -16.60
N GLY A 105 1.21 -15.93 -17.43
CA GLY A 105 0.37 -16.95 -18.05
C GLY A 105 -0.67 -17.58 -17.12
N TYR A 106 -0.85 -17.05 -15.90
CA TYR A 106 -1.90 -17.46 -14.96
C TYR A 106 -2.32 -16.31 -14.06
N VAL A 107 -3.54 -16.40 -13.52
CA VAL A 107 -4.06 -15.44 -12.55
C VAL A 107 -3.43 -15.71 -11.19
N TYR A 108 -2.76 -14.71 -10.62
CA TYR A 108 -2.22 -14.84 -9.27
C TYR A 108 -3.33 -15.07 -8.24
N PRO A 109 -3.08 -15.90 -7.23
CA PRO A 109 -3.98 -16.02 -6.09
C PRO A 109 -4.09 -14.68 -5.34
N ILE A 110 -5.10 -14.59 -4.47
CA ILE A 110 -5.28 -13.43 -3.60
C ILE A 110 -4.24 -13.52 -2.47
N LEU A 111 -3.09 -12.90 -2.68
CA LEU A 111 -1.92 -12.92 -1.78
C LEU A 111 -1.35 -11.53 -1.54
N HIS A 112 -2.20 -10.51 -1.61
CA HIS A 112 -1.82 -9.14 -1.29
C HIS A 112 -2.84 -8.54 -0.34
N ARG A 113 -2.37 -7.83 0.69
CA ARG A 113 -3.18 -7.01 1.59
C ARG A 113 -2.95 -5.55 1.26
N GLY A 114 -4.03 -4.79 1.07
CA GLY A 114 -4.01 -3.35 0.91
C GLY A 114 -4.92 -2.66 1.92
N ILE A 115 -4.99 -1.34 1.85
CA ILE A 115 -5.83 -0.52 2.70
C ILE A 115 -6.59 0.48 1.82
N ILE A 116 -7.90 0.55 1.97
CA ILE A 116 -8.71 1.64 1.45
C ILE A 116 -8.99 2.61 2.59
N VAL A 117 -8.67 3.88 2.35
CA VAL A 117 -8.81 4.99 3.31
C VAL A 117 -9.93 5.88 2.86
N THR A 118 -10.80 6.30 3.78
CA THR A 118 -11.84 7.29 3.54
C THR A 118 -11.45 8.61 4.23
N LEU A 119 -11.25 9.65 3.44
CA LEU A 119 -11.06 11.03 3.90
C LEU A 119 -12.31 11.86 3.53
N GLY A 120 -12.37 13.10 4.01
CA GLY A 120 -13.53 13.95 3.74
C GLY A 120 -13.78 14.27 2.27
N ASP A 121 -12.75 14.20 1.43
CA ASP A 121 -12.75 14.51 0.00
C ASP A 121 -12.80 13.27 -0.90
N GLY A 122 -12.71 12.06 -0.36
CA GLY A 122 -12.78 10.85 -1.19
C GLY A 122 -12.27 9.58 -0.56
N ARG A 123 -12.12 8.56 -1.41
CA ARG A 123 -11.55 7.26 -1.04
C ARG A 123 -10.24 7.03 -1.78
N TYR A 124 -9.29 6.46 -1.09
CA TYR A 124 -7.92 6.29 -1.58
C TYR A 124 -7.36 4.92 -1.20
N ILE A 125 -6.51 4.34 -2.04
CA ILE A 125 -5.65 3.24 -1.64
C ILE A 125 -4.41 3.83 -0.95
N ALA A 126 -4.11 3.37 0.25
CA ALA A 126 -2.83 3.58 0.91
C ALA A 126 -2.00 2.30 0.79
N GLU A 127 -0.85 2.37 0.10
CA GLU A 127 -0.05 1.21 -0.22
C GLU A 127 1.42 1.43 0.12
N VAL A 128 1.96 0.60 1.01
CA VAL A 128 3.37 0.68 1.44
C VAL A 128 4.08 -0.67 1.44
N GLY A 129 3.36 -1.74 1.11
CA GLY A 129 3.84 -3.11 1.22
C GLY A 129 3.90 -3.89 -0.11
N TYR A 130 3.69 -3.25 -1.25
CA TYR A 130 3.83 -3.92 -2.53
C TYR A 130 5.29 -3.91 -3.00
N GLY A 131 5.88 -5.08 -3.21
CA GLY A 131 7.29 -5.24 -3.63
C GLY A 131 7.56 -4.97 -5.12
N GLY A 132 6.90 -3.98 -5.71
CA GLY A 132 7.02 -3.59 -7.10
C GLY A 132 6.76 -2.11 -7.30
N PRO A 133 6.65 -1.61 -8.55
CA PRO A 133 6.32 -0.22 -8.80
C PRO A 133 4.99 0.14 -8.14
N THR A 134 5.00 1.15 -7.29
CA THR A 134 3.79 1.64 -6.61
C THR A 134 3.89 3.14 -6.40
N PRO A 135 2.77 3.90 -6.49
CA PRO A 135 2.78 5.31 -6.18
C PRO A 135 3.25 5.56 -4.74
N ALA A 136 4.08 6.58 -4.56
CA ALA A 136 4.51 7.03 -3.25
C ALA A 136 3.56 8.11 -2.68
N CYS A 137 2.27 7.92 -2.92
CA CYS A 137 1.18 8.80 -2.50
C CYS A 137 -0.14 8.04 -2.47
N ALA A 138 -1.18 8.63 -1.91
CA ALA A 138 -2.53 8.10 -1.89
C ALA A 138 -3.10 7.99 -3.32
N ILE A 139 -3.59 6.81 -3.67
CA ILE A 139 -4.09 6.48 -4.99
C ILE A 139 -5.61 6.69 -4.98
N PRO A 140 -6.17 7.65 -5.75
CA PRO A 140 -7.60 7.92 -5.72
C PRO A 140 -8.39 6.74 -6.29
N LEU A 141 -9.48 6.34 -5.64
CA LEU A 141 -10.43 5.37 -6.15
C LEU A 141 -11.44 6.06 -7.09
N VAL A 142 -10.94 6.49 -8.24
CA VAL A 142 -11.70 7.13 -9.31
C VAL A 142 -11.34 6.42 -10.62
N ASP A 143 -12.32 5.86 -11.29
CA ASP A 143 -12.12 5.13 -12.54
C ASP A 143 -11.53 6.03 -13.63
N GLY A 144 -10.48 5.56 -14.30
CA GLY A 144 -9.72 6.30 -15.30
C GLY A 144 -8.80 7.39 -14.76
N ALA A 145 -8.71 7.58 -13.43
CA ALA A 145 -7.82 8.58 -12.87
C ALA A 145 -6.36 8.27 -13.17
N GLU A 146 -5.61 9.29 -13.60
CA GLU A 146 -4.17 9.25 -13.73
C GLU A 146 -3.52 10.06 -12.61
N LEU A 147 -2.38 9.58 -12.11
CA LEU A 147 -1.58 10.24 -11.09
C LEU A 147 -0.11 10.13 -11.40
N GLU A 148 0.60 11.23 -11.19
CA GLU A 148 2.06 11.24 -11.22
C GLU A 148 2.59 11.18 -9.78
N SER A 149 3.50 10.27 -9.53
CA SER A 149 4.18 10.12 -8.26
C SER A 149 5.68 9.93 -8.49
N ARG A 150 6.47 10.92 -8.09
CA ARG A 150 7.93 10.89 -8.19
C ARG A 150 8.44 10.60 -9.60
N GLY A 151 7.84 11.23 -10.61
CA GLY A 151 8.22 11.04 -12.01
C GLY A 151 7.74 9.74 -12.64
N GLN A 152 6.93 8.96 -11.93
CA GLN A 152 6.25 7.77 -12.45
C GLN A 152 4.76 8.05 -12.61
N VAL A 153 4.18 7.61 -13.72
CA VAL A 153 2.77 7.81 -14.02
C VAL A 153 2.02 6.49 -13.86
N PHE A 154 0.91 6.57 -13.17
CA PHE A 154 0.01 5.44 -12.93
C PHE A 154 -1.41 5.80 -13.35
N ARG A 155 -2.21 4.78 -13.65
CA ARG A 155 -3.63 4.87 -13.91
C ARG A 155 -4.39 3.90 -13.03
N VAL A 156 -5.58 4.30 -12.63
CA VAL A 156 -6.49 3.50 -11.81
C VAL A 156 -7.69 3.12 -12.66
N GLU A 157 -8.08 1.86 -12.65
CA GLU A 157 -9.24 1.36 -13.40
C GLU A 157 -10.12 0.50 -12.51
N LEU A 158 -11.43 0.72 -12.61
CA LEU A 158 -12.42 -0.14 -11.96
C LEU A 158 -12.84 -1.25 -12.92
N HIS A 159 -12.66 -2.49 -12.50
CA HIS A 159 -13.06 -3.68 -13.24
C HIS A 159 -14.25 -4.37 -12.57
N ASP A 160 -14.87 -5.30 -13.31
CA ASP A 160 -16.01 -6.08 -12.83
C ASP A 160 -15.76 -6.74 -11.48
N GLY A 161 -16.81 -6.80 -10.65
CA GLY A 161 -16.72 -7.37 -9.31
C GLY A 161 -16.06 -6.49 -8.26
N GLY A 162 -15.85 -5.19 -8.56
CA GLY A 162 -15.29 -4.23 -7.61
C GLY A 162 -13.77 -4.31 -7.48
N TRP A 163 -13.08 -4.75 -8.53
CA TRP A 163 -11.63 -4.79 -8.56
C TRP A 163 -11.03 -3.48 -9.04
N TRP A 164 -10.26 -2.80 -8.20
CA TRP A 164 -9.47 -1.64 -8.55
C TRP A 164 -8.09 -2.07 -9.02
N HIS A 165 -7.78 -1.84 -10.28
CA HIS A 165 -6.48 -2.11 -10.88
C HIS A 165 -5.60 -0.86 -10.82
N VAL A 166 -4.36 -1.03 -10.38
CA VAL A 166 -3.31 0.00 -10.45
C VAL A 166 -2.34 -0.39 -11.56
N ILE A 167 -2.19 0.50 -12.52
CA ILE A 167 -1.49 0.28 -13.77
C ILE A 167 -0.33 1.27 -13.87
N TYR A 168 0.89 0.79 -14.06
CA TYR A 168 2.06 1.60 -14.33
C TYR A 168 2.14 1.96 -15.81
N CYS A 169 2.09 3.25 -16.12
CA CYS A 169 2.11 3.75 -17.50
C CYS A 169 3.53 4.04 -18.01
N GLY A 170 4.50 4.22 -17.10
CA GLY A 170 5.87 4.55 -17.42
C GLY A 170 6.39 5.73 -16.60
N THR A 171 7.61 6.18 -16.87
CA THR A 171 8.07 7.45 -16.31
C THR A 171 7.55 8.61 -17.15
N ALA A 172 7.29 9.76 -16.52
CA ALA A 172 6.86 10.99 -17.21
C ALA A 172 7.79 11.35 -18.37
N ALA A 173 9.10 11.22 -18.17
CA ALA A 173 10.09 11.47 -19.21
C ALA A 173 9.98 10.49 -20.41
N LYS A 174 9.74 9.18 -20.14
CA LYS A 174 9.54 8.17 -21.18
C LYS A 174 8.27 8.43 -21.98
N LEU A 175 7.19 8.81 -21.30
CA LEU A 175 5.91 9.13 -21.94
C LEU A 175 6.03 10.37 -22.83
N ALA A 176 6.64 11.43 -22.34
CA ALA A 176 6.89 12.65 -23.13
C ALA A 176 7.73 12.36 -24.38
N ALA A 177 8.84 11.62 -24.24
CA ALA A 177 9.68 11.26 -25.37
C ALA A 177 8.98 10.35 -26.40
N ALA A 178 8.11 9.46 -25.96
CA ALA A 178 7.31 8.62 -26.87
C ALA A 178 6.28 9.47 -27.62
N GLN A 179 5.61 10.41 -26.94
CA GLN A 179 4.66 11.33 -27.56
C GLN A 179 5.30 12.18 -28.66
N GLU A 180 6.52 12.70 -28.43
CA GLU A 180 7.27 13.46 -29.44
C GLU A 180 7.60 12.62 -30.70
N ARG A 181 7.75 11.32 -30.54
CA ARG A 181 8.00 10.38 -31.66
C ARG A 181 6.73 9.77 -32.26
N GLY A 182 5.56 10.09 -31.75
CA GLY A 182 4.29 9.47 -32.17
C GLY A 182 4.20 7.98 -31.76
N GLU A 183 4.94 7.58 -30.74
CA GLU A 183 4.96 6.21 -30.20
C GLU A 183 4.04 6.07 -28.99
N THR A 184 3.63 4.86 -28.69
CA THR A 184 2.88 4.53 -27.47
C THR A 184 3.74 3.69 -26.52
N VAL A 185 3.64 3.96 -25.22
CA VAL A 185 4.22 3.13 -24.18
C VAL A 185 3.16 2.15 -23.70
N ALA A 186 3.42 0.86 -23.82
CA ALA A 186 2.50 -0.15 -23.29
C ALA A 186 2.45 -0.06 -21.76
N PRO A 187 1.26 0.11 -21.18
CA PRO A 187 1.12 0.12 -19.72
C PRO A 187 1.31 -1.29 -19.15
N THR A 188 1.72 -1.36 -17.89
CA THR A 188 1.95 -2.61 -17.18
C THR A 188 1.02 -2.69 -15.97
N PRO A 189 0.04 -3.62 -15.94
CA PRO A 189 -0.75 -3.87 -14.74
C PRO A 189 0.16 -4.28 -13.58
N VAL A 190 -0.07 -3.71 -12.41
CA VAL A 190 0.78 -3.91 -11.23
C VAL A 190 0.10 -4.80 -10.21
N PHE A 191 -0.97 -4.30 -9.62
CA PHE A 191 -1.78 -5.05 -8.67
C PHE A 191 -3.25 -4.65 -8.75
N ALA A 192 -4.11 -5.48 -8.20
CA ALA A 192 -5.52 -5.17 -8.00
C ALA A 192 -5.91 -5.36 -6.53
N LEU A 193 -6.80 -4.49 -6.05
CA LEU A 193 -7.45 -4.62 -4.75
C LEU A 193 -8.95 -4.78 -4.93
N LEU A 194 -9.54 -5.68 -4.16
CA LEU A 194 -10.98 -5.86 -4.11
C LEU A 194 -11.60 -4.81 -3.19
N ASP A 195 -12.59 -4.08 -3.65
CA ASP A 195 -13.35 -3.12 -2.85
C ASP A 195 -14.34 -3.83 -1.91
N ALA A 196 -13.78 -4.61 -1.00
CA ALA A 196 -14.53 -5.33 0.02
C ALA A 196 -13.68 -5.45 1.28
N PRO A 197 -14.29 -5.38 2.48
CA PRO A 197 -13.55 -5.55 3.72
C PRO A 197 -12.98 -6.96 3.84
N ALA A 198 -11.74 -7.05 4.29
CA ALA A 198 -11.10 -8.30 4.68
C ALA A 198 -10.95 -8.34 6.20
N ALA A 199 -11.25 -9.47 6.81
CA ALA A 199 -10.92 -9.73 8.19
C ALA A 199 -9.44 -10.11 8.33
N LEU A 200 -8.85 -9.88 9.50
CA LEU A 200 -7.45 -10.27 9.72
C LEU A 200 -7.28 -11.81 9.61
N THR A 201 -8.31 -12.57 9.95
CA THR A 201 -8.34 -14.03 9.75
C THR A 201 -8.21 -14.45 8.30
N ASP A 202 -8.61 -13.61 7.34
CA ASP A 202 -8.44 -13.89 5.91
C ASP A 202 -6.97 -13.75 5.46
N CYS A 203 -6.16 -13.09 6.27
CA CYS A 203 -4.73 -12.86 6.03
C CYS A 203 -3.83 -13.95 6.63
N ILE A 204 -4.37 -14.84 7.46
CA ILE A 204 -3.61 -15.93 8.10
C ILE A 204 -3.67 -17.14 7.17
N PRO A 205 -2.55 -17.63 6.63
CA PRO A 205 -2.54 -18.89 5.90
C PRO A 205 -2.96 -20.03 6.82
N LEU A 206 -3.90 -20.84 6.35
CA LEU A 206 -4.36 -22.07 7.02
C LEU A 206 -3.24 -23.10 7.08
#